data_b91f6e9ad72119bf1114a23071c79db3
#
_entry.id   b91f6e9ad72119bf1114a23071c79db3
#
_cell.length_a   1.000
_cell.length_b   1.000
_cell.length_c   1.000
_cell.angle_alpha   90.00
_cell.angle_beta   90.00
_cell.angle_gamma   90.00
#
_symmetry.space_group_name_H-M   'P 1'
#
loop_
_entity.id
_entity.type
_entity.pdbx_description
1 polymer ?
#
loop_
_entity_poly.entity_id
_entity_poly.type
_entity_poly.pdbx_seq_one_letter_code
_entity_poly.pdbx_strand_id
1 'polypeptide(L)'
;MKILVAGKMKNKKISLSYRMFILSMIKKIISDFDESYFEEMFFYEGKKTKKTKPFTFSVFFKDYKINRDFVDVEGEVKIVISTPDIKLNMVLFNGFMKMKEYGDFEKTSVRIEKERKVEENEAIFKTLSPIFIKDTNNKALEIEDENYNKELNYFANLSLKSFRGYGLKDELVFTPLKMKKVVVKEEISGFKEKTNKKYIYFNSYSGVFHLRGDKDDLNLLKELGIGVRRNSGFGSIDLI
;
A
#
# COMPACT_ATOMS: atom_id res chain seq x y z
N MET A 1 6.17 11.60 -2.31
CA MET A 1 7.16 11.22 -3.37
C MET A 1 6.99 9.75 -3.74
N LYS A 2 7.14 9.40 -5.01
CA LYS A 2 6.99 8.02 -5.52
C LYS A 2 8.31 7.47 -6.01
N ILE A 3 8.64 6.26 -5.54
CA ILE A 3 9.75 5.45 -6.07
C ILE A 3 9.16 4.36 -6.94
N LEU A 4 9.65 4.25 -8.16
CA LEU A 4 9.33 3.16 -9.07
C LEU A 4 10.53 2.23 -9.16
N VAL A 5 10.31 0.97 -8.80
CA VAL A 5 11.28 -0.11 -8.95
C VAL A 5 10.78 -1.07 -10.01
N ALA A 6 11.57 -1.29 -11.03
CA ALA A 6 11.26 -2.27 -12.08
C ALA A 6 12.20 -3.45 -12.00
N GLY A 7 11.72 -4.62 -12.40
CA GLY A 7 12.49 -5.85 -12.39
C GLY A 7 11.78 -6.99 -13.11
N LYS A 8 12.35 -8.18 -12.99
CA LYS A 8 11.79 -9.43 -13.56
C LYS A 8 11.81 -10.54 -12.52
N MET A 9 10.91 -11.49 -12.66
CA MET A 9 10.96 -12.73 -11.88
C MET A 9 11.84 -13.75 -12.60
N LYS A 10 12.93 -14.23 -11.98
CA LYS A 10 13.85 -15.23 -12.56
C LYS A 10 13.12 -16.51 -12.99
N ASN A 11 12.21 -16.98 -12.13
CA ASN A 11 11.42 -18.19 -12.38
C ASN A 11 10.10 -17.91 -13.11
N LYS A 12 9.89 -16.65 -13.59
CA LYS A 12 8.66 -16.21 -14.24
C LYS A 12 7.37 -16.47 -13.44
N LYS A 13 7.49 -16.62 -12.12
CA LYS A 13 6.38 -16.92 -11.20
C LYS A 13 6.49 -16.12 -9.91
N ILE A 14 5.35 -15.71 -9.39
CA ILE A 14 5.24 -15.13 -8.06
C ILE A 14 3.96 -15.63 -7.39
N SER A 15 4.00 -15.86 -6.07
CA SER A 15 2.81 -16.25 -5.30
C SER A 15 1.68 -15.23 -5.44
N LEU A 16 0.42 -15.66 -5.40
CA LEU A 16 -0.73 -14.75 -5.28
C LEU A 16 -0.64 -13.86 -4.03
N SER A 17 0.06 -14.31 -2.98
CA SER A 17 0.39 -13.52 -1.77
C SER A 17 1.62 -12.63 -1.96
N TYR A 18 1.90 -12.18 -3.18
CA TYR A 18 3.08 -11.38 -3.54
C TYR A 18 3.26 -10.11 -2.71
N ARG A 19 2.19 -9.57 -2.15
CA ARG A 19 2.26 -8.36 -1.30
C ARG A 19 3.14 -8.59 -0.08
N MET A 20 3.08 -9.77 0.51
CA MET A 20 3.94 -10.14 1.66
C MET A 20 5.40 -10.26 1.25
N PHE A 21 5.70 -10.78 0.06
CA PHE A 21 7.04 -10.83 -0.51
C PHE A 21 7.60 -9.41 -0.72
N ILE A 22 6.81 -8.51 -1.33
CA ILE A 22 7.22 -7.10 -1.54
C ILE A 22 7.41 -6.37 -0.20
N LEU A 23 6.50 -6.56 0.76
CA LEU A 23 6.66 -5.97 2.10
C LEU A 23 7.92 -6.47 2.79
N SER A 24 8.25 -7.77 2.66
CA SER A 24 9.48 -8.36 3.20
C SER A 24 10.74 -7.75 2.56
N MET A 25 10.72 -7.56 1.24
CA MET A 25 11.79 -6.88 0.50
C MET A 25 11.97 -5.42 0.97
N ILE A 26 10.88 -4.66 1.11
CA ILE A 26 10.91 -3.28 1.63
C ILE A 26 11.53 -3.25 3.03
N LYS A 27 11.11 -4.13 3.92
CA LYS A 27 11.64 -4.23 5.27
C LYS A 27 13.13 -4.56 5.29
N LYS A 28 13.55 -5.52 4.48
CA LYS A 28 14.96 -5.90 4.34
C LYS A 28 15.81 -4.71 3.90
N ILE A 29 15.35 -3.97 2.90
CA ILE A 29 16.04 -2.78 2.41
C ILE A 29 16.18 -1.71 3.48
N ILE A 30 15.12 -1.43 4.26
CA ILE A 30 15.18 -0.45 5.34
C ILE A 30 16.18 -0.91 6.41
N SER A 31 16.09 -2.18 6.84
CA SER A 31 16.97 -2.75 7.86
C SER A 31 18.45 -2.77 7.43
N ASP A 32 18.73 -3.14 6.17
CA ASP A 32 20.10 -3.21 5.65
C ASP A 32 20.73 -1.83 5.45
N PHE A 33 19.92 -0.81 5.21
CA PHE A 33 20.40 0.54 4.95
C PHE A 33 20.50 1.39 6.23
N ASP A 34 19.52 1.27 7.13
CA ASP A 34 19.42 2.00 8.41
C ASP A 34 18.67 1.13 9.44
N GLU A 35 19.39 0.28 10.16
CA GLU A 35 18.83 -0.64 11.15
C GLU A 35 18.14 0.12 12.30
N SER A 36 18.71 1.24 12.75
CA SER A 36 18.11 2.02 13.83
C SER A 36 16.77 2.62 13.42
N TYR A 37 16.66 3.10 12.18
CA TYR A 37 15.40 3.59 11.63
C TYR A 37 14.37 2.46 11.41
N PHE A 38 14.84 1.27 11.02
CA PHE A 38 13.99 0.08 10.94
C PHE A 38 13.39 -0.27 12.31
N GLU A 39 14.22 -0.30 13.36
CA GLU A 39 13.77 -0.57 14.72
C GLU A 39 12.77 0.49 15.20
N GLU A 40 13.05 1.78 15.03
CA GLU A 40 12.13 2.88 15.35
C GLU A 40 10.77 2.72 14.66
N MET A 41 10.79 2.32 13.38
CA MET A 41 9.58 2.21 12.57
C MET A 41 8.75 0.97 12.92
N PHE A 42 9.37 -0.18 13.16
CA PHE A 42 8.67 -1.46 13.27
C PHE A 42 8.56 -2.00 14.68
N PHE A 43 9.35 -1.48 15.62
CA PHE A 43 9.37 -1.94 16.99
C PHE A 43 9.17 -0.79 17.98
N TYR A 44 8.76 -1.14 19.19
CA TYR A 44 8.70 -0.28 20.35
C TYR A 44 9.00 -1.14 21.57
N GLU A 45 10.02 -0.79 22.35
CA GLU A 45 10.49 -1.59 23.50
C GLU A 45 10.67 -3.08 23.15
N GLY A 46 11.31 -3.37 22.01
CA GLY A 46 11.57 -4.74 21.54
C GLY A 46 10.33 -5.50 21.02
N LYS A 47 9.13 -4.88 21.04
CA LYS A 47 7.89 -5.48 20.52
C LYS A 47 7.45 -4.81 19.23
N LYS A 48 6.83 -5.57 18.32
CA LYS A 48 6.27 -5.03 17.08
C LYS A 48 5.25 -3.93 17.38
N THR A 49 5.53 -2.72 16.88
CA THR A 49 4.60 -1.59 17.05
C THR A 49 3.40 -1.70 16.12
N LYS A 50 2.22 -1.29 16.65
CA LYS A 50 0.97 -1.17 15.87
C LYS A 50 0.84 0.19 15.16
N LYS A 51 1.78 1.13 15.33
CA LYS A 51 1.75 2.42 14.61
C LYS A 51 1.65 2.20 13.11
N THR A 52 0.84 3.02 12.45
CA THR A 52 0.77 3.04 10.98
C THR A 52 2.12 3.48 10.40
N LYS A 53 2.58 2.76 9.37
CA LYS A 53 3.82 3.14 8.68
C LYS A 53 3.52 4.18 7.61
N PRO A 54 4.40 5.17 7.40
CA PRO A 54 4.14 6.30 6.50
C PRO A 54 4.40 5.94 5.04
N PHE A 55 3.94 4.79 4.57
CA PHE A 55 4.04 4.41 3.16
C PHE A 55 2.91 3.51 2.71
N THR A 56 2.71 3.49 1.41
CA THR A 56 1.89 2.52 0.69
C THR A 56 2.64 2.02 -0.54
N PHE A 57 2.21 0.89 -1.10
CA PHE A 57 2.77 0.40 -2.35
C PHE A 57 1.74 -0.30 -3.22
N SER A 58 2.04 -0.38 -4.51
CA SER A 58 1.30 -1.14 -5.50
C SER A 58 2.25 -1.93 -6.40
N VAL A 59 1.75 -3.00 -7.00
CA VAL A 59 2.53 -3.88 -7.86
C VAL A 59 1.78 -4.09 -9.17
N PHE A 60 2.49 -3.96 -10.28
CA PHE A 60 1.97 -4.14 -11.63
C PHE A 60 2.79 -5.22 -12.33
N PHE A 61 2.10 -6.13 -12.98
CA PHE A 61 2.68 -7.16 -13.81
C PHE A 61 2.39 -6.87 -15.26
N LYS A 62 3.41 -6.97 -16.10
CA LYS A 62 3.27 -6.91 -17.55
C LYS A 62 3.28 -8.35 -18.10
N ASP A 63 2.42 -8.65 -19.06
CA ASP A 63 2.34 -9.96 -19.72
C ASP A 63 2.24 -11.10 -18.69
N TYR A 64 1.12 -11.14 -17.98
CA TYR A 64 0.91 -12.08 -16.87
C TYR A 64 -0.36 -12.92 -17.05
N LYS A 65 -0.37 -14.10 -16.38
CA LYS A 65 -1.52 -14.98 -16.26
C LYS A 65 -1.71 -15.39 -14.80
N ILE A 66 -2.92 -15.20 -14.29
CA ILE A 66 -3.26 -15.62 -12.92
C ILE A 66 -3.64 -17.08 -12.92
N ASN A 67 -2.99 -17.86 -12.06
CA ASN A 67 -3.29 -19.25 -11.76
C ASN A 67 -3.85 -19.36 -10.33
N ARG A 68 -4.19 -20.58 -9.90
CA ARG A 68 -4.83 -20.86 -8.62
C ARG A 68 -4.02 -20.34 -7.41
N ASP A 69 -2.70 -20.47 -7.43
CA ASP A 69 -1.82 -20.17 -6.29
C ASP A 69 -0.66 -19.22 -6.63
N PHE A 70 -0.48 -18.89 -7.90
CA PHE A 70 0.59 -18.02 -8.37
C PHE A 70 0.18 -17.21 -9.60
N VAL A 71 0.97 -16.22 -9.89
CA VAL A 71 0.92 -15.43 -11.13
C VAL A 71 2.12 -15.82 -11.96
N ASP A 72 1.91 -16.30 -13.19
CA ASP A 72 2.96 -16.38 -14.21
C ASP A 72 3.19 -14.97 -14.75
N VAL A 73 4.45 -14.52 -14.77
CA VAL A 73 4.83 -13.19 -15.20
C VAL A 73 5.95 -13.30 -16.22
N GLU A 74 5.61 -13.13 -17.50
CA GLU A 74 6.57 -13.15 -18.59
C GLU A 74 7.29 -11.81 -18.79
N GLY A 75 6.62 -10.73 -18.43
CA GLY A 75 7.10 -9.38 -18.60
C GLY A 75 7.73 -8.77 -17.35
N GLU A 76 7.70 -7.45 -17.31
CA GLU A 76 8.25 -6.65 -16.23
C GLU A 76 7.32 -6.65 -15.00
N VAL A 77 7.91 -6.66 -13.81
CA VAL A 77 7.24 -6.36 -12.53
C VAL A 77 7.60 -4.95 -12.14
N LYS A 78 6.59 -4.08 -11.95
CA LYS A 78 6.76 -2.72 -11.45
C LYS A 78 6.19 -2.60 -10.05
N ILE A 79 7.00 -2.07 -9.14
CA ILE A 79 6.62 -1.78 -7.77
C ILE A 79 6.65 -0.26 -7.62
N VAL A 80 5.52 0.32 -7.25
CA VAL A 80 5.41 1.75 -6.96
C VAL A 80 5.25 1.90 -5.46
N ILE A 81 6.17 2.61 -4.81
CA ILE A 81 6.15 2.89 -3.38
C ILE A 81 5.96 4.39 -3.20
N SER A 82 4.99 4.78 -2.40
CA SER A 82 4.68 6.17 -2.12
C SER A 82 4.81 6.45 -0.63
N THR A 83 5.47 7.56 -0.29
CA THR A 83 5.66 8.03 1.08
C THR A 83 5.85 9.55 1.14
N PRO A 84 5.24 10.25 2.10
CA PRO A 84 5.54 11.65 2.39
C PRO A 84 6.78 11.83 3.27
N ASP A 85 7.29 10.76 3.87
CA ASP A 85 8.46 10.77 4.74
C ASP A 85 9.75 10.83 3.90
N ILE A 86 10.45 11.97 3.99
CA ILE A 86 11.67 12.23 3.23
C ILE A 86 12.78 11.25 3.63
N LYS A 87 12.96 10.96 4.94
CA LYS A 87 13.97 10.02 5.42
C LYS A 87 13.70 8.63 4.87
N LEU A 88 12.46 8.16 4.96
CA LEU A 88 12.06 6.87 4.41
C LEU A 88 12.27 6.80 2.89
N ASN A 89 11.94 7.87 2.17
CA ASN A 89 12.16 7.94 0.72
C ASN A 89 13.64 7.79 0.37
N MET A 90 14.53 8.52 1.08
CA MET A 90 15.98 8.42 0.87
C MET A 90 16.52 7.01 1.19
N VAL A 91 16.09 6.43 2.31
CA VAL A 91 16.49 5.07 2.71
C VAL A 91 16.06 4.05 1.66
N LEU A 92 14.81 4.11 1.23
CA LEU A 92 14.28 3.19 0.20
C LEU A 92 14.97 3.38 -1.15
N PHE A 93 15.10 4.63 -1.63
CA PHE A 93 15.73 4.89 -2.92
C PHE A 93 17.17 4.38 -2.95
N ASN A 94 17.99 4.77 -1.98
CA ASN A 94 19.39 4.35 -1.90
C ASN A 94 19.54 2.84 -1.69
N GLY A 95 18.68 2.25 -0.85
CA GLY A 95 18.67 0.82 -0.63
C GLY A 95 18.30 0.03 -1.89
N PHE A 96 17.26 0.46 -2.61
CA PHE A 96 16.93 -0.12 -3.91
C PHE A 96 18.02 0.11 -4.96
N MET A 97 18.71 1.25 -4.97
CA MET A 97 19.84 1.47 -5.88
C MET A 97 20.95 0.42 -5.65
N LYS A 98 21.28 0.10 -4.40
CA LYS A 98 22.30 -0.90 -4.05
C LYS A 98 21.84 -2.35 -4.27
N MET A 99 20.55 -2.65 -4.08
CA MET A 99 20.00 -3.99 -4.25
C MET A 99 20.13 -4.43 -5.73
N LYS A 100 20.66 -5.61 -5.97
CA LYS A 100 20.63 -6.26 -7.29
C LYS A 100 19.42 -7.17 -7.42
N GLU A 101 19.16 -7.97 -6.40
CA GLU A 101 18.09 -8.97 -6.38
C GLU A 101 17.55 -9.20 -4.96
N TYR A 102 16.35 -9.74 -4.88
CA TYR A 102 15.73 -10.21 -3.65
C TYR A 102 14.89 -11.47 -3.95
N GLY A 103 15.31 -12.63 -3.44
CA GLY A 103 14.73 -13.91 -3.83
C GLY A 103 14.77 -14.08 -5.36
N ASP A 104 13.61 -14.35 -5.94
CA ASP A 104 13.47 -14.50 -7.41
C ASP A 104 13.28 -13.16 -8.16
N PHE A 105 13.19 -12.04 -7.46
CA PHE A 105 13.06 -10.73 -8.10
C PHE A 105 14.44 -10.15 -8.42
N GLU A 106 14.72 -9.95 -9.70
CA GLU A 106 15.92 -9.29 -10.22
C GLU A 106 15.56 -7.86 -10.63
N LYS A 107 16.17 -6.87 -9.97
CA LYS A 107 15.92 -5.47 -10.27
C LYS A 107 16.59 -5.03 -11.57
N THR A 108 15.88 -4.30 -12.40
CA THR A 108 16.40 -3.70 -13.64
C THR A 108 16.59 -2.19 -13.52
N SER A 109 15.71 -1.49 -12.83
CA SER A 109 15.82 -0.03 -12.67
C SER A 109 15.15 0.47 -11.40
N VAL A 110 15.59 1.66 -10.96
CA VAL A 110 14.95 2.45 -9.89
C VAL A 110 14.90 3.90 -10.35
N ARG A 111 13.76 4.55 -10.13
CA ARG A 111 13.61 5.97 -10.42
C ARG A 111 12.63 6.63 -9.46
N ILE A 112 12.79 7.93 -9.27
CA ILE A 112 11.80 8.77 -8.57
C ILE A 112 10.87 9.35 -9.63
N GLU A 113 9.57 9.26 -9.39
CA GLU A 113 8.56 9.86 -10.26
C GLU A 113 8.08 11.19 -9.68
N LYS A 114 7.97 12.19 -10.58
CA LYS A 114 7.34 13.47 -10.23
C LYS A 114 5.85 13.25 -10.04
N GLU A 115 5.32 13.70 -8.94
CA GLU A 115 3.90 13.59 -8.64
C GLU A 115 3.14 14.87 -9.02
N ARG A 116 1.94 14.69 -9.55
CA ARG A 116 0.95 15.76 -9.69
C ARG A 116 0.38 16.07 -8.30
N LYS A 117 0.14 17.34 -8.03
CA LYS A 117 -0.51 17.78 -6.79
C LYS A 117 -2.01 17.96 -6.99
N VAL A 118 -2.76 17.74 -5.94
CA VAL A 118 -4.15 18.18 -5.82
C VAL A 118 -4.13 19.69 -5.57
N GLU A 119 -4.79 20.47 -6.38
CA GLU A 119 -4.80 21.94 -6.30
C GLU A 119 -6.09 22.47 -5.67
N GLU A 120 -7.18 21.69 -5.76
CA GLU A 120 -8.50 22.01 -5.23
C GLU A 120 -8.87 21.13 -4.04
N ASN A 121 -9.95 21.48 -3.33
CA ASN A 121 -10.48 20.70 -2.20
C ASN A 121 -11.27 19.46 -2.64
N GLU A 122 -11.08 19.03 -3.86
CA GLU A 122 -11.64 17.81 -4.43
C GLU A 122 -10.80 17.32 -5.60
N ALA A 123 -10.81 16.02 -5.86
CA ALA A 123 -10.15 15.45 -7.02
C ALA A 123 -10.70 14.06 -7.38
N ILE A 124 -10.46 13.66 -8.64
CA ILE A 124 -10.75 12.31 -9.09
C ILE A 124 -9.49 11.47 -8.99
N PHE A 125 -9.61 10.36 -8.29
CA PHE A 125 -8.53 9.41 -8.06
C PHE A 125 -8.82 8.07 -8.73
N LYS A 126 -7.74 7.37 -9.07
CA LYS A 126 -7.76 5.94 -9.39
C LYS A 126 -6.99 5.16 -8.33
N THR A 127 -7.41 3.94 -8.07
CA THR A 127 -6.64 3.02 -7.23
C THR A 127 -5.46 2.46 -8.03
N LEU A 128 -4.29 2.44 -7.41
CA LEU A 128 -3.13 1.67 -7.87
C LEU A 128 -3.06 0.31 -7.18
N SER A 129 -3.62 0.21 -5.96
CA SER A 129 -3.89 -1.05 -5.26
C SER A 129 -5.27 -0.98 -4.59
N PRO A 130 -5.94 -2.14 -4.35
CA PRO A 130 -7.31 -2.15 -3.84
C PRO A 130 -7.45 -1.43 -2.50
N ILE A 131 -8.54 -0.70 -2.32
CA ILE A 131 -8.90 -0.06 -1.05
C ILE A 131 -9.62 -1.09 -0.19
N PHE A 132 -9.15 -1.29 1.04
CA PHE A 132 -9.77 -2.15 2.03
C PHE A 132 -10.25 -1.31 3.21
N ILE A 133 -11.55 -1.35 3.49
CA ILE A 133 -12.19 -0.72 4.66
C ILE A 133 -12.87 -1.82 5.48
N LYS A 134 -12.85 -1.68 6.79
CA LYS A 134 -13.47 -2.60 7.72
C LYS A 134 -14.16 -1.84 8.87
N ASP A 135 -15.15 -2.46 9.46
CA ASP A 135 -15.80 -1.98 10.67
C ASP A 135 -14.97 -2.25 11.96
N THR A 136 -15.52 -1.86 13.08
CA THR A 136 -14.97 -2.08 14.43
C THR A 136 -14.85 -3.57 14.79
N ASN A 137 -15.68 -4.44 14.19
CA ASN A 137 -15.69 -5.88 14.36
C ASN A 137 -14.71 -6.60 13.41
N ASN A 138 -13.90 -5.84 12.66
CA ASN A 138 -12.98 -6.32 11.64
C ASN A 138 -13.65 -6.97 10.41
N LYS A 139 -14.94 -6.74 10.19
CA LYS A 139 -15.66 -7.16 9.00
C LYS A 139 -15.38 -6.17 7.86
N ALA A 140 -15.08 -6.68 6.67
CA ALA A 140 -14.93 -5.86 5.47
C ALA A 140 -16.28 -5.17 5.15
N LEU A 141 -16.25 -3.87 4.89
CA LEU A 141 -17.42 -3.11 4.45
C LEU A 141 -17.56 -3.17 2.94
N GLU A 142 -18.78 -3.33 2.48
CA GLU A 142 -19.13 -3.12 1.08
C GLU A 142 -19.14 -1.61 0.78
N ILE A 143 -18.87 -1.21 -0.48
CA ILE A 143 -18.71 0.20 -0.83
C ILE A 143 -20.02 1.00 -0.72
N GLU A 144 -21.14 0.30 -0.81
CA GLU A 144 -22.50 0.81 -0.65
C GLU A 144 -22.98 0.88 0.82
N ASP A 145 -22.17 0.36 1.76
CA ASP A 145 -22.50 0.41 3.20
C ASP A 145 -22.50 1.86 3.68
N GLU A 146 -23.54 2.25 4.41
CA GLU A 146 -23.71 3.60 4.97
C GLU A 146 -22.53 4.02 5.87
N ASN A 147 -21.86 3.08 6.51
CA ASN A 147 -20.71 3.31 7.36
C ASN A 147 -19.38 3.39 6.58
N TYR A 148 -19.37 3.10 5.27
CA TYR A 148 -18.12 3.07 4.50
C TYR A 148 -17.37 4.41 4.56
N ASN A 149 -18.08 5.53 4.33
CA ASN A 149 -17.48 6.87 4.39
C ASN A 149 -16.99 7.22 5.80
N LYS A 150 -17.76 6.88 6.84
CA LYS A 150 -17.39 7.08 8.24
C LYS A 150 -16.09 6.35 8.59
N GLU A 151 -15.99 5.06 8.25
CA GLU A 151 -14.81 4.26 8.54
C GLU A 151 -13.60 4.69 7.67
N LEU A 152 -13.83 5.12 6.43
CA LEU A 152 -12.77 5.70 5.59
C LEU A 152 -12.21 6.97 6.26
N ASN A 153 -13.05 7.88 6.74
CA ASN A 153 -12.65 9.07 7.49
C ASN A 153 -11.87 8.71 8.76
N TYR A 154 -12.35 7.72 9.51
CA TYR A 154 -11.66 7.24 10.71
C TYR A 154 -10.22 6.79 10.41
N PHE A 155 -10.02 5.93 9.38
CA PHE A 155 -8.68 5.45 9.01
C PHE A 155 -7.82 6.53 8.38
N ALA A 156 -8.38 7.47 7.62
CA ALA A 156 -7.68 8.63 7.09
C ALA A 156 -7.18 9.52 8.23
N ASN A 157 -8.07 9.87 9.16
CA ASN A 157 -7.76 10.67 10.34
C ASN A 157 -6.64 10.04 11.19
N LEU A 158 -6.73 8.74 11.44
CA LEU A 158 -5.70 7.99 12.18
C LEU A 158 -4.35 8.01 11.47
N SER A 159 -4.37 7.92 10.13
CA SER A 159 -3.15 7.93 9.30
C SER A 159 -2.45 9.27 9.34
N LEU A 160 -3.21 10.36 9.16
CA LEU A 160 -2.69 11.72 9.21
C LEU A 160 -2.17 12.07 10.61
N LYS A 161 -2.96 11.75 11.66
CA LYS A 161 -2.55 11.95 13.05
C LYS A 161 -1.27 11.19 13.41
N SER A 162 -1.11 9.97 12.92
CA SER A 162 0.10 9.18 13.15
C SER A 162 1.33 9.76 12.46
N PHE A 163 1.17 10.43 11.31
CA PHE A 163 2.28 10.99 10.54
C PHE A 163 2.67 12.40 10.97
N ARG A 164 1.69 13.29 11.10
CA ARG A 164 1.94 14.74 11.34
C ARG A 164 1.46 15.26 12.71
N GLY A 165 0.92 14.40 13.57
CA GLY A 165 0.47 14.75 14.93
C GLY A 165 -0.99 15.20 15.05
N TYR A 166 -1.64 15.59 13.94
CA TYR A 166 -3.07 15.95 13.90
C TYR A 166 -3.77 15.28 12.72
N GLY A 167 -5.10 15.12 12.85
CA GLY A 167 -5.92 14.38 11.90
C GLY A 167 -6.36 15.21 10.69
N LEU A 168 -7.51 14.83 10.14
CA LEU A 168 -8.17 15.55 9.04
C LEU A 168 -8.52 16.98 9.46
N LYS A 169 -8.34 17.94 8.55
CA LYS A 169 -8.82 19.31 8.70
C LYS A 169 -10.32 19.40 8.41
N ASP A 170 -10.77 18.70 7.35
CA ASP A 170 -12.16 18.60 6.94
C ASP A 170 -12.57 17.14 6.75
N GLU A 171 -13.87 16.85 6.92
CA GLU A 171 -14.41 15.54 6.65
C GLU A 171 -14.29 15.20 5.16
N LEU A 172 -13.82 13.98 4.88
CA LEU A 172 -13.76 13.48 3.51
C LEU A 172 -15.15 13.02 3.05
N VAL A 173 -15.50 13.38 1.82
CA VAL A 173 -16.66 12.82 1.13
C VAL A 173 -16.16 11.93 -0.01
N PHE A 174 -16.39 10.64 0.12
CA PHE A 174 -16.01 9.64 -0.88
C PHE A 174 -17.20 9.30 -1.76
N THR A 175 -17.04 9.43 -3.08
CA THR A 175 -18.06 9.08 -4.06
C THR A 175 -17.48 8.08 -5.06
N PRO A 176 -17.95 6.82 -5.07
CA PRO A 176 -17.53 5.84 -6.07
C PRO A 176 -18.06 6.25 -7.46
N LEU A 177 -17.19 6.29 -8.47
CA LEU A 177 -17.57 6.60 -9.86
C LEU A 177 -17.57 5.32 -10.70
N LYS A 178 -16.45 4.61 -10.74
CA LYS A 178 -16.31 3.35 -11.46
C LYS A 178 -15.46 2.41 -10.61
N MET A 179 -16.08 1.80 -9.61
CA MET A 179 -15.44 0.90 -8.68
C MET A 179 -15.92 -0.54 -8.89
N LYS A 180 -15.04 -1.50 -8.65
CA LYS A 180 -15.37 -2.94 -8.69
C LYS A 180 -14.80 -3.65 -7.49
N LYS A 181 -15.51 -4.65 -7.00
CA LYS A 181 -15.06 -5.52 -5.91
C LYS A 181 -13.87 -6.38 -6.36
N VAL A 182 -12.86 -6.46 -5.52
CA VAL A 182 -11.67 -7.28 -5.70
C VAL A 182 -11.42 -8.07 -4.43
N VAL A 183 -11.40 -9.39 -4.54
CA VAL A 183 -11.07 -10.28 -3.41
C VAL A 183 -9.57 -10.57 -3.45
N VAL A 184 -8.86 -10.07 -2.45
CA VAL A 184 -7.42 -10.30 -2.31
C VAL A 184 -7.18 -11.50 -1.40
N LYS A 185 -6.45 -12.50 -1.91
CA LYS A 185 -6.04 -13.72 -1.20
C LYS A 185 -4.62 -13.51 -0.66
N GLU A 186 -4.45 -13.65 0.65
CA GLU A 186 -3.14 -13.50 1.31
C GLU A 186 -2.84 -14.71 2.21
N GLU A 187 -1.58 -15.13 2.24
CA GLU A 187 -1.05 -16.10 3.18
C GLU A 187 -0.26 -15.35 4.27
N ILE A 188 -0.75 -15.41 5.50
CA ILE A 188 -0.13 -14.74 6.66
C ILE A 188 0.18 -15.82 7.69
N SER A 189 1.47 -16.03 8.01
CA SER A 189 1.92 -17.07 8.94
C SER A 189 1.18 -17.06 10.27
N GLY A 190 1.08 -15.92 10.94
CA GLY A 190 0.34 -15.81 12.19
C GLY A 190 -1.19 -16.04 12.10
N PHE A 191 -1.78 -16.03 10.90
CA PHE A 191 -3.18 -16.39 10.70
C PHE A 191 -3.38 -17.90 10.65
N LYS A 192 -2.47 -18.62 9.98
CA LYS A 192 -2.47 -20.08 9.92
C LYS A 192 -2.35 -20.71 11.32
N GLU A 193 -1.45 -20.17 12.13
CA GLU A 193 -1.21 -20.63 13.51
C GLU A 193 -2.46 -20.47 14.41
N LYS A 194 -3.21 -19.36 14.22
CA LYS A 194 -4.39 -19.03 15.06
C LYS A 194 -5.69 -19.66 14.57
N THR A 195 -5.85 -19.92 13.28
CA THR A 195 -7.15 -20.30 12.70
C THR A 195 -7.14 -21.63 11.97
N ASN A 196 -5.97 -22.27 11.83
CA ASN A 196 -5.75 -23.47 11.02
C ASN A 196 -6.12 -23.30 9.53
N LYS A 197 -6.32 -22.04 9.05
CA LYS A 197 -6.62 -21.71 7.67
C LYS A 197 -5.37 -21.14 6.99
N LYS A 198 -5.03 -21.67 5.81
CA LYS A 198 -3.85 -21.25 5.06
C LYS A 198 -3.98 -19.80 4.54
N TYR A 199 -5.16 -19.40 4.13
CA TYR A 199 -5.42 -18.12 3.48
C TYR A 199 -6.45 -17.28 4.21
N ILE A 200 -6.24 -15.96 4.17
CA ILE A 200 -7.22 -14.94 4.52
C ILE A 200 -7.64 -14.20 3.25
N TYR A 201 -8.92 -13.83 3.17
CA TYR A 201 -9.47 -13.12 2.03
C TYR A 201 -9.90 -11.72 2.47
N PHE A 202 -9.53 -10.71 1.68
CA PHE A 202 -9.90 -9.32 1.90
C PHE A 202 -10.83 -8.86 0.78
N ASN A 203 -12.11 -8.62 1.09
CA ASN A 203 -13.03 -7.94 0.19
C ASN A 203 -12.61 -6.48 0.12
N SER A 204 -12.25 -6.01 -1.04
CA SER A 204 -11.67 -4.69 -1.29
C SER A 204 -12.17 -4.15 -2.62
N TYR A 205 -11.89 -2.89 -2.92
CA TYR A 205 -12.41 -2.22 -4.12
C TYR A 205 -11.30 -1.56 -4.91
N SER A 206 -11.38 -1.66 -6.24
CA SER A 206 -10.49 -0.98 -7.17
C SER A 206 -11.27 -0.25 -8.24
N GLY A 207 -10.76 0.89 -8.66
CA GLY A 207 -11.37 1.67 -9.74
C GLY A 207 -11.14 3.16 -9.58
N VAL A 208 -12.14 3.94 -10.00
CA VAL A 208 -12.14 5.40 -10.02
C VAL A 208 -13.17 5.91 -9.04
N PHE A 209 -12.82 6.92 -8.29
CA PHE A 209 -13.66 7.58 -7.29
C PHE A 209 -13.34 9.07 -7.20
N HIS A 210 -14.29 9.84 -6.74
CA HIS A 210 -14.12 11.24 -6.39
C HIS A 210 -13.95 11.35 -4.88
N LEU A 211 -13.04 12.22 -4.44
CA LEU A 211 -12.79 12.50 -3.03
C LEU A 211 -12.75 14.01 -2.82
N ARG A 212 -13.59 14.50 -1.91
CA ARG A 212 -13.62 15.90 -1.48
C ARG A 212 -13.12 15.99 -0.04
N GLY A 213 -12.34 17.03 0.26
CA GLY A 213 -11.74 17.33 1.56
C GLY A 213 -10.67 18.41 1.41
N ASP A 214 -10.01 18.81 2.50
CA ASP A 214 -8.90 19.78 2.43
C ASP A 214 -7.79 19.30 1.47
N LYS A 215 -7.32 20.17 0.58
CA LYS A 215 -6.34 19.82 -0.47
C LYS A 215 -5.01 19.32 0.07
N ASP A 216 -4.57 19.81 1.23
CA ASP A 216 -3.31 19.34 1.83
C ASP A 216 -3.48 17.93 2.40
N ASP A 217 -4.67 17.64 2.96
CA ASP A 217 -5.04 16.30 3.41
C ASP A 217 -5.11 15.33 2.24
N LEU A 218 -5.74 15.74 1.12
CA LEU A 218 -5.82 14.93 -0.09
C LEU A 218 -4.44 14.63 -0.67
N ASN A 219 -3.53 15.61 -0.71
CA ASN A 219 -2.15 15.42 -1.15
C ASN A 219 -1.41 14.43 -0.24
N LEU A 220 -1.55 14.57 1.07
CA LEU A 220 -0.88 13.70 2.03
C LEU A 220 -1.45 12.27 1.99
N LEU A 221 -2.77 12.13 1.88
CA LEU A 221 -3.43 10.81 1.73
C LEU A 221 -3.06 10.12 0.41
N LYS A 222 -2.83 10.86 -0.66
CA LYS A 222 -2.31 10.31 -1.92
C LYS A 222 -0.93 9.67 -1.72
N GLU A 223 -0.09 10.26 -0.89
CA GLU A 223 1.24 9.72 -0.59
C GLU A 223 1.21 8.60 0.46
N LEU A 224 0.37 8.72 1.48
CA LEU A 224 0.21 7.72 2.54
C LEU A 224 -0.64 6.51 2.11
N GLY A 225 -1.51 6.69 1.12
CA GLY A 225 -2.61 5.77 0.79
C GLY A 225 -3.82 5.95 1.71
N ILE A 226 -4.94 5.33 1.34
CA ILE A 226 -6.22 5.39 2.07
C ILE A 226 -6.68 4.01 2.55
N GLY A 227 -7.49 3.98 3.60
CA GLY A 227 -8.02 2.74 4.18
C GLY A 227 -7.05 1.97 5.06
N VAL A 228 -7.29 0.67 5.17
CA VAL A 228 -6.57 -0.24 6.08
C VAL A 228 -5.47 -1.00 5.33
N ARG A 229 -4.43 -1.45 6.04
CA ARG A 229 -3.31 -2.26 5.50
C ARG A 229 -2.52 -1.57 4.37
N ARG A 230 -2.43 -0.25 4.36
CA ARG A 230 -1.74 0.55 3.34
C ARG A 230 -0.30 0.07 3.11
N ASN A 231 0.45 -0.15 4.19
CA ASN A 231 1.82 -0.67 4.14
C ASN A 231 1.92 -2.17 3.80
N SER A 232 0.80 -2.81 3.51
CA SER A 232 0.73 -4.20 3.02
C SER A 232 0.20 -4.28 1.59
N GLY A 233 0.31 -3.21 0.81
CA GLY A 233 -0.06 -3.16 -0.61
C GLY A 233 -1.55 -2.97 -0.87
N PHE A 234 -2.24 -2.25 0.02
CA PHE A 234 -3.61 -1.79 -0.16
C PHE A 234 -3.68 -0.27 -0.19
N GLY A 235 -4.72 0.28 -0.78
CA GLY A 235 -5.08 1.69 -0.69
C GLY A 235 -4.12 2.69 -1.32
N SER A 236 -3.20 2.25 -2.17
CA SER A 236 -2.40 3.16 -3.00
C SER A 236 -3.27 3.78 -4.08
N ILE A 237 -3.22 5.11 -4.20
CA ILE A 237 -4.06 5.89 -5.11
C ILE A 237 -3.22 6.91 -5.91
N ASP A 238 -3.76 7.38 -7.02
CA ASP A 238 -3.18 8.44 -7.83
C ASP A 238 -4.25 9.30 -8.49
N LEU A 239 -3.90 10.52 -8.88
CA LEU A 239 -4.75 11.39 -9.68
C LEU A 239 -4.96 10.83 -11.10
N ILE A 240 -6.11 11.10 -11.67
CA ILE A 240 -6.41 10.83 -13.09
C ILE A 240 -5.93 11.99 -13.96
#